data_0df68d9075ac164b1867f3d063947a97
#
_entry.id   0df68d9075ac164b1867f3d063947a97
#
_cell.length_a   1.000
_cell.length_b   1.000
_cell.length_c   1.000
_cell.angle_alpha   90.00
_cell.angle_beta   90.00
_cell.angle_gamma   90.00
#
_symmetry.space_group_name_H-M   'P 1'
#
loop_
_entity.id
_entity.type
_entity.pdbx_description
1 polymer ?
#
loop_
_entity_poly.entity_id
_entity_poly.type
_entity_poly.pdbx_seq_one_letter_code
_entity_poly.pdbx_strand_id
1 'polypeptide(L)'
;MKQQFGLIKRPWGIYYLKNKTTGQQTSLKTRDPEEAQRLLQAHNDTESQPHFNLALARVYMNGVDPKLGTRTWQEVMQHILEKKTGETQRRWRVAILDKNLDFIRNRPVAETRPEHFDQALADTKVSTNVYLRRIHNHALGMDWLLKPVIPRLQWPKPIFKPKRAITAAEHAAVISRETNPERRDFYQLLWHTGAAQTDAAYLSAEDINWDQRTICYSRKKLKSRGSNIRPALIRFGEEVAEVLKRRPQKGPLFPYLRTVRPGDRATEFKQRCEGLKIKGVTLHSYRYAWAERALKCGYPERFAQQALGHNSKAVHYAYSKRAEVTVPSLEEWEKQWKNNPQARPAPKIVAVDFQSVQQAPAERVDQPGSAVPVGAS
;
A
#
# COMPACT_ATOMS: atom_id res chain seq x y z
N MET A 1 31.98 -2.87 -44.15
CA MET A 1 31.65 -2.54 -42.78
C MET A 1 32.72 -3.04 -41.83
N LYS A 2 33.23 -2.24 -40.89
CA LYS A 2 34.21 -2.72 -39.89
C LYS A 2 33.49 -3.62 -38.89
N GLN A 3 33.90 -4.90 -38.83
CA GLN A 3 33.37 -5.84 -37.85
C GLN A 3 33.79 -5.40 -36.45
N GLN A 4 32.79 -5.20 -35.56
CA GLN A 4 32.99 -4.71 -34.20
C GLN A 4 33.53 -5.76 -33.25
N PHE A 5 33.21 -7.04 -33.51
CA PHE A 5 33.70 -8.15 -32.71
C PHE A 5 34.74 -8.98 -33.47
N GLY A 6 35.64 -9.60 -32.72
CA GLY A 6 36.62 -10.56 -33.19
C GLY A 6 36.66 -11.78 -32.28
N LEU A 7 37.18 -12.91 -32.82
CA LEU A 7 37.27 -14.17 -32.09
C LEU A 7 38.66 -14.32 -31.47
N ILE A 8 38.72 -14.80 -30.23
CA ILE A 8 39.98 -15.17 -29.56
C ILE A 8 39.84 -16.61 -29.03
N LYS A 9 40.79 -17.47 -29.32
CA LYS A 9 40.91 -18.80 -28.72
C LYS A 9 41.86 -18.73 -27.53
N ARG A 10 41.44 -19.22 -26.38
CA ARG A 10 42.25 -19.27 -25.16
C ARG A 10 43.09 -20.57 -25.15
N PRO A 11 44.20 -20.64 -24.38
CA PRO A 11 45.06 -21.83 -24.31
C PRO A 11 44.31 -23.11 -23.93
N TRP A 12 43.21 -23.00 -23.14
CA TRP A 12 42.34 -24.12 -22.75
C TRP A 12 41.31 -24.51 -23.80
N GLY A 13 41.39 -23.95 -25.02
CA GLY A 13 40.60 -24.33 -26.17
C GLY A 13 39.24 -23.62 -26.34
N ILE A 14 38.76 -22.86 -25.36
CA ILE A 14 37.47 -22.16 -25.43
C ILE A 14 37.61 -20.84 -26.21
N TYR A 15 36.64 -20.59 -27.10
CA TYR A 15 36.55 -19.36 -27.86
C TYR A 15 35.86 -18.21 -27.07
N TYR A 16 36.38 -16.99 -27.29
CA TYR A 16 35.89 -15.76 -26.69
C TYR A 16 35.59 -14.72 -27.77
N LEU A 17 34.53 -13.98 -27.59
CA LEU A 17 34.19 -12.81 -28.37
C LEU A 17 34.89 -11.59 -27.77
N LYS A 18 35.69 -10.87 -28.57
CA LYS A 18 36.33 -9.61 -28.14
C LYS A 18 35.67 -8.43 -28.86
N ASN A 19 35.13 -7.48 -28.12
CA ASN A 19 34.74 -6.20 -28.67
C ASN A 19 35.99 -5.37 -28.98
N LYS A 20 36.18 -5.01 -30.27
CA LYS A 20 37.37 -4.28 -30.74
C LYS A 20 37.42 -2.84 -30.24
N THR A 21 36.26 -2.23 -29.88
CA THR A 21 36.18 -0.86 -29.42
C THR A 21 36.39 -0.75 -27.91
N THR A 22 35.72 -1.61 -27.11
CA THR A 22 35.77 -1.55 -25.65
C THR A 22 36.83 -2.48 -25.04
N GLY A 23 37.37 -3.42 -25.80
CA GLY A 23 38.28 -4.45 -25.31
C GLY A 23 37.63 -5.56 -24.48
N GLN A 24 36.36 -5.47 -24.19
CA GLN A 24 35.62 -6.44 -23.37
C GLN A 24 35.59 -7.82 -24.04
N GLN A 25 35.75 -8.86 -23.24
CA GLN A 25 35.78 -10.24 -23.71
C GLN A 25 34.68 -11.07 -23.03
N THR A 26 33.90 -11.81 -23.84
CA THR A 26 32.82 -12.68 -23.37
C THR A 26 33.06 -14.11 -23.87
N SER A 27 32.97 -15.11 -22.98
CA SER A 27 33.11 -16.50 -23.35
C SER A 27 31.95 -16.97 -24.20
N LEU A 28 32.23 -17.64 -25.31
CA LEU A 28 31.24 -18.31 -26.16
C LEU A 28 30.89 -19.72 -25.66
N LYS A 29 31.61 -20.21 -24.63
CA LYS A 29 31.39 -21.53 -24.00
C LYS A 29 31.53 -22.71 -24.99
N THR A 30 32.06 -22.50 -26.15
CA THR A 30 32.30 -23.52 -27.16
C THR A 30 33.79 -23.70 -27.44
N ARG A 31 34.19 -24.93 -27.83
CA ARG A 31 35.53 -25.29 -28.35
C ARG A 31 35.50 -25.56 -29.84
N ASP A 32 34.30 -25.63 -30.42
CA ASP A 32 34.09 -25.84 -31.83
C ASP A 32 34.34 -24.55 -32.63
N PRO A 33 35.28 -24.55 -33.61
CA PRO A 33 35.57 -23.38 -34.41
C PRO A 33 34.41 -22.94 -35.31
N GLU A 34 33.61 -23.90 -35.83
CA GLU A 34 32.50 -23.57 -36.72
C GLU A 34 31.34 -22.90 -35.96
N GLU A 35 31.05 -23.43 -34.77
CA GLU A 35 30.06 -22.84 -33.88
C GLU A 35 30.49 -21.44 -33.39
N ALA A 36 31.80 -21.30 -33.04
CA ALA A 36 32.35 -20.01 -32.64
C ALA A 36 32.26 -18.96 -33.76
N GLN A 37 32.50 -19.37 -35.00
CA GLN A 37 32.40 -18.50 -36.18
C GLN A 37 30.94 -18.08 -36.45
N ARG A 38 29.98 -19.00 -36.31
CA ARG A 38 28.55 -18.72 -36.41
C ARG A 38 28.11 -17.70 -35.36
N LEU A 39 28.53 -17.89 -34.11
CA LEU A 39 28.20 -16.96 -33.01
C LEU A 39 28.84 -15.58 -33.23
N LEU A 40 30.08 -15.51 -33.72
CA LEU A 40 30.73 -14.25 -34.10
C LEU A 40 29.94 -13.51 -35.17
N GLN A 41 29.53 -14.24 -36.22
CA GLN A 41 28.78 -13.65 -37.32
C GLN A 41 27.41 -13.16 -36.84
N ALA A 42 26.70 -13.96 -36.04
CA ALA A 42 25.43 -13.53 -35.42
C ALA A 42 25.57 -12.26 -34.57
N HIS A 43 26.66 -12.13 -33.79
CA HIS A 43 26.89 -10.91 -33.01
C HIS A 43 27.21 -9.70 -33.89
N ASN A 44 28.01 -9.82 -34.92
CA ASN A 44 28.29 -8.73 -35.85
C ASN A 44 27.04 -8.32 -36.65
N ASP A 45 26.20 -9.30 -37.07
CA ASP A 45 24.94 -9.05 -37.79
C ASP A 45 23.90 -8.38 -36.88
N THR A 46 23.87 -8.76 -35.61
CA THR A 46 22.98 -8.18 -34.61
C THR A 46 23.20 -6.67 -34.43
N GLU A 47 24.44 -6.24 -34.42
CA GLU A 47 24.80 -4.83 -34.33
C GLU A 47 24.64 -4.05 -35.63
N SER A 48 24.77 -4.76 -36.78
CA SER A 48 24.63 -4.10 -38.10
C SER A 48 23.16 -3.90 -38.54
N GLN A 49 22.22 -4.62 -37.92
CA GLN A 49 20.81 -4.59 -38.33
C GLN A 49 19.83 -4.50 -37.13
N PRO A 50 19.88 -3.44 -36.32
CA PRO A 50 19.02 -3.33 -35.12
C PRO A 50 17.52 -3.38 -35.45
N HIS A 51 17.09 -2.86 -36.61
CA HIS A 51 15.68 -2.91 -37.05
C HIS A 51 15.24 -4.33 -37.43
N PHE A 52 16.09 -5.14 -38.04
CA PHE A 52 15.80 -6.54 -38.38
C PHE A 52 15.64 -7.38 -37.11
N ASN A 53 16.53 -7.20 -36.15
CA ASN A 53 16.48 -7.92 -34.89
C ASN A 53 15.22 -7.56 -34.07
N LEU A 54 14.83 -6.30 -34.09
CA LEU A 54 13.57 -5.87 -33.45
C LEU A 54 12.37 -6.52 -34.14
N ALA A 55 12.36 -6.59 -35.47
CA ALA A 55 11.31 -7.25 -36.24
C ALA A 55 11.25 -8.75 -35.93
N LEU A 56 12.39 -9.42 -35.89
CA LEU A 56 12.50 -10.85 -35.57
C LEU A 56 12.04 -11.13 -34.12
N ALA A 57 12.48 -10.32 -33.16
CA ALA A 57 12.01 -10.41 -31.77
C ALA A 57 10.48 -10.25 -31.66
N ARG A 58 9.89 -9.34 -32.42
CA ARG A 58 8.42 -9.17 -32.49
C ARG A 58 7.72 -10.41 -33.04
N VAL A 59 8.28 -11.07 -34.05
CA VAL A 59 7.72 -12.32 -34.59
C VAL A 59 7.71 -13.43 -33.55
N TYR A 60 8.83 -13.62 -32.83
CA TYR A 60 8.91 -14.60 -31.75
C TYR A 60 7.94 -14.28 -30.58
N MET A 61 7.86 -13.02 -30.19
CA MET A 61 6.93 -12.59 -29.14
C MET A 61 5.48 -12.79 -29.54
N ASN A 62 5.14 -12.50 -30.80
CA ASN A 62 3.79 -12.68 -31.32
C ASN A 62 3.37 -14.15 -31.40
N GLY A 63 4.30 -15.09 -31.44
CA GLY A 63 4.02 -16.53 -31.35
C GLY A 63 3.46 -16.95 -30.00
N VAL A 64 3.75 -16.20 -28.93
CA VAL A 64 3.24 -16.44 -27.57
C VAL A 64 1.96 -15.62 -27.30
N ASP A 65 1.96 -14.34 -27.67
CA ASP A 65 0.80 -13.43 -27.61
C ASP A 65 0.88 -12.48 -28.80
N PRO A 66 -0.08 -12.55 -29.74
CA PRO A 66 -0.07 -11.69 -30.95
C PRO A 66 -0.01 -10.19 -30.65
N LYS A 67 -0.45 -9.77 -29.48
CA LYS A 67 -0.42 -8.37 -29.05
C LYS A 67 0.81 -8.00 -28.22
N LEU A 68 1.69 -8.93 -27.87
CA LEU A 68 2.79 -8.66 -26.94
C LEU A 68 3.71 -7.53 -27.44
N GLY A 69 4.02 -7.51 -28.76
CA GLY A 69 4.88 -6.49 -29.37
C GLY A 69 4.19 -5.13 -29.60
N THR A 70 2.87 -5.08 -29.68
CA THR A 70 2.11 -3.89 -30.07
C THR A 70 1.26 -3.31 -28.94
N ARG A 71 0.99 -4.08 -27.89
CA ARG A 71 0.16 -3.67 -26.76
C ARG A 71 0.67 -2.39 -26.13
N THR A 72 -0.18 -1.39 -26.05
CA THR A 72 0.13 -0.07 -25.50
C THR A 72 -0.19 0.05 -24.01
N TRP A 73 0.38 1.04 -23.34
CA TRP A 73 -0.01 1.35 -21.95
C TRP A 73 -1.47 1.79 -21.84
N GLN A 74 -2.05 2.37 -22.90
CA GLN A 74 -3.48 2.67 -22.94
C GLN A 74 -4.33 1.40 -22.80
N GLU A 75 -3.97 0.32 -23.51
CA GLU A 75 -4.68 -0.95 -23.40
C GLU A 75 -4.52 -1.57 -22.00
N VAL A 76 -3.36 -1.45 -21.38
CA VAL A 76 -3.15 -1.87 -19.98
C VAL A 76 -4.05 -1.10 -19.03
N MET A 77 -4.13 0.23 -19.15
CA MET A 77 -4.99 1.08 -18.35
C MET A 77 -6.47 0.75 -18.54
N GLN A 78 -6.89 0.52 -19.77
CA GLN A 78 -8.27 0.15 -20.12
C GLN A 78 -8.64 -1.20 -19.51
N HIS A 79 -7.80 -2.21 -19.64
CA HIS A 79 -8.02 -3.53 -19.06
C HIS A 79 -8.14 -3.48 -17.51
N ILE A 80 -7.34 -2.63 -16.86
CA ILE A 80 -7.49 -2.42 -15.41
C ILE A 80 -8.85 -1.80 -15.10
N LEU A 81 -9.27 -0.80 -15.88
CA LEU A 81 -10.54 -0.09 -15.68
C LEU A 81 -11.76 -1.01 -15.81
N GLU A 82 -11.74 -1.92 -16.76
CA GLU A 82 -12.81 -2.91 -17.02
C GLU A 82 -12.97 -3.88 -15.84
N LYS A 83 -11.87 -4.24 -15.18
CA LYS A 83 -11.89 -5.13 -14.01
C LYS A 83 -12.29 -4.44 -12.69
N LYS A 84 -12.55 -3.15 -12.70
CA LYS A 84 -12.92 -2.39 -11.49
C LYS A 84 -14.38 -1.99 -11.55
N THR A 85 -15.00 -1.89 -10.36
CA THR A 85 -16.41 -1.51 -10.21
C THR A 85 -16.57 -0.38 -9.19
N GLY A 86 -17.70 0.30 -9.23
CA GLY A 86 -18.12 1.28 -8.26
C GLY A 86 -17.12 2.45 -8.09
N GLU A 87 -16.92 2.87 -6.87
CA GLU A 87 -16.04 4.02 -6.54
C GLU A 87 -14.57 3.77 -6.91
N THR A 88 -14.12 2.51 -6.91
CA THR A 88 -12.77 2.16 -7.35
C THR A 88 -12.60 2.39 -8.85
N GLN A 89 -13.58 2.01 -9.65
CA GLN A 89 -13.59 2.27 -11.09
C GLN A 89 -13.59 3.77 -11.39
N ARG A 90 -14.42 4.55 -10.67
CA ARG A 90 -14.47 6.00 -10.82
C ARG A 90 -13.09 6.65 -10.57
N ARG A 91 -12.39 6.21 -9.51
CA ARG A 91 -11.03 6.69 -9.20
C ARG A 91 -10.02 6.31 -10.27
N TRP A 92 -10.09 5.11 -10.80
CA TRP A 92 -9.23 4.68 -11.89
C TRP A 92 -9.51 5.47 -13.18
N ARG A 93 -10.78 5.74 -13.50
CA ARG A 93 -11.16 6.56 -14.66
C ARG A 93 -10.53 7.96 -14.60
N VAL A 94 -10.53 8.59 -13.43
CA VAL A 94 -9.86 9.88 -13.22
C VAL A 94 -8.34 9.75 -13.30
N ALA A 95 -7.78 8.69 -12.73
CA ALA A 95 -6.33 8.52 -12.66
C ALA A 95 -5.68 8.26 -14.03
N ILE A 96 -6.34 7.51 -14.90
CA ILE A 96 -5.83 7.24 -16.27
C ILE A 96 -5.92 8.45 -17.20
N LEU A 97 -6.66 9.49 -16.82
CA LEU A 97 -6.73 10.77 -17.55
C LEU A 97 -5.63 11.77 -17.09
N ASP A 98 -4.70 11.33 -16.25
CA ASP A 98 -3.57 12.18 -15.83
C ASP A 98 -2.67 12.46 -17.04
N LYS A 99 -2.45 13.75 -17.34
CA LYS A 99 -1.63 14.22 -18.48
C LYS A 99 -0.20 13.68 -18.45
N ASN A 100 0.35 13.42 -17.27
CA ASN A 100 1.69 12.86 -17.15
C ASN A 100 1.78 11.43 -17.69
N LEU A 101 0.67 10.70 -17.76
CA LEU A 101 0.63 9.39 -18.38
C LEU A 101 0.60 9.46 -19.92
N ASP A 102 0.36 10.62 -20.51
CA ASP A 102 0.33 10.79 -21.98
C ASP A 102 1.72 10.50 -22.60
N PHE A 103 2.81 10.76 -21.86
CA PHE A 103 4.18 10.41 -22.29
C PHE A 103 4.38 8.93 -22.64
N ILE A 104 3.60 8.06 -22.02
CA ILE A 104 3.69 6.61 -22.22
C ILE A 104 2.47 6.00 -22.88
N ARG A 105 1.34 6.69 -22.89
CA ARG A 105 0.01 6.17 -23.25
C ARG A 105 0.00 5.31 -24.50
N ASN A 106 0.52 5.84 -25.59
CA ASN A 106 0.51 5.19 -26.91
C ASN A 106 1.78 4.38 -27.20
N ARG A 107 2.70 4.30 -26.22
CA ARG A 107 3.95 3.56 -26.36
C ARG A 107 3.69 2.07 -26.15
N PRO A 108 4.27 1.20 -26.99
CA PRO A 108 4.24 -0.23 -26.74
C PRO A 108 4.91 -0.57 -25.39
N VAL A 109 4.26 -1.46 -24.63
CA VAL A 109 4.77 -1.91 -23.33
C VAL A 109 6.15 -2.51 -23.45
N ALA A 110 6.36 -3.35 -24.46
CA ALA A 110 7.63 -4.05 -24.74
C ALA A 110 8.79 -3.08 -25.11
N GLU A 111 8.49 -1.90 -25.62
CA GLU A 111 9.48 -0.90 -26.05
C GLU A 111 9.72 0.19 -24.99
N THR A 112 9.15 0.03 -23.82
CA THR A 112 9.24 1.04 -22.75
C THR A 112 10.57 0.89 -22.01
N ARG A 113 11.28 2.01 -21.88
CA ARG A 113 12.55 2.14 -21.16
C ARG A 113 12.37 2.93 -19.86
N PRO A 114 13.31 2.84 -18.89
CA PRO A 114 13.25 3.61 -17.65
C PRO A 114 13.06 5.10 -17.86
N GLU A 115 13.73 5.70 -18.84
CA GLU A 115 13.70 7.15 -19.12
C GLU A 115 12.28 7.64 -19.46
N HIS A 116 11.44 6.81 -20.07
CA HIS A 116 10.05 7.16 -20.38
C HIS A 116 9.20 7.24 -19.10
N PHE A 117 9.51 6.42 -18.10
CA PHE A 117 8.85 6.48 -16.80
C PHE A 117 9.38 7.63 -15.96
N ASP A 118 10.67 7.91 -16.01
CA ASP A 118 11.27 9.08 -15.35
C ASP A 118 10.65 10.37 -15.87
N GLN A 119 10.46 10.49 -17.19
CA GLN A 119 9.74 11.61 -17.79
C GLN A 119 8.29 11.72 -17.31
N ALA A 120 7.57 10.59 -17.25
CA ALA A 120 6.20 10.55 -16.74
C ALA A 120 6.11 10.84 -15.23
N LEU A 121 7.21 10.65 -14.49
CA LEU A 121 7.30 10.88 -13.04
C LEU A 121 7.95 12.21 -12.67
N ALA A 122 8.49 12.97 -13.65
CA ALA A 122 9.05 14.29 -13.40
C ALA A 122 7.96 15.23 -12.90
N ASP A 123 8.23 15.94 -11.79
CA ASP A 123 7.35 16.94 -11.15
C ASP A 123 5.88 16.52 -10.96
N THR A 124 5.65 15.23 -10.70
CA THR A 124 4.31 14.68 -10.64
C THR A 124 3.73 14.65 -9.22
N LYS A 125 2.40 14.51 -9.20
CA LYS A 125 1.65 14.25 -7.96
C LYS A 125 1.95 12.83 -7.44
N VAL A 126 1.88 12.66 -6.12
CA VAL A 126 1.97 11.35 -5.47
C VAL A 126 1.01 10.32 -6.09
N SER A 127 -0.18 10.76 -6.51
CA SER A 127 -1.17 9.89 -7.17
C SER A 127 -0.65 9.30 -8.46
N THR A 128 0.00 10.10 -9.32
CA THR A 128 0.56 9.65 -10.60
C THR A 128 1.57 8.53 -10.39
N ASN A 129 2.54 8.73 -9.47
CA ASN A 129 3.51 7.70 -9.11
C ASN A 129 2.82 6.39 -8.63
N VAL A 130 1.83 6.51 -7.73
CA VAL A 130 1.12 5.33 -7.19
C VAL A 130 0.35 4.60 -8.28
N TYR A 131 -0.32 5.31 -9.20
CA TYR A 131 -1.08 4.69 -10.28
C TYR A 131 -0.17 4.13 -11.37
N LEU A 132 0.89 4.84 -11.77
CA LEU A 132 1.85 4.32 -12.74
C LEU A 132 2.49 3.01 -12.25
N ARG A 133 2.90 2.96 -10.97
CA ARG A 133 3.42 1.74 -10.38
C ARG A 133 2.42 0.59 -10.40
N ARG A 134 1.12 0.88 -10.20
CA ARG A 134 0.07 -0.15 -10.28
C ARG A 134 -0.17 -0.62 -11.70
N ILE A 135 -0.12 0.29 -12.68
CA ILE A 135 -0.23 -0.03 -14.11
C ILE A 135 0.95 -0.92 -14.52
N HIS A 136 2.16 -0.53 -14.16
CA HIS A 136 3.38 -1.31 -14.39
C HIS A 136 3.31 -2.72 -13.77
N ASN A 137 2.95 -2.82 -12.49
CA ASN A 137 2.83 -4.12 -11.82
C ASN A 137 1.68 -4.98 -12.39
N HIS A 138 0.64 -4.36 -12.95
CA HIS A 138 -0.41 -5.08 -13.65
C HIS A 138 0.11 -5.70 -14.94
N ALA A 139 0.85 -4.93 -15.75
CA ALA A 139 1.46 -5.44 -16.98
C ALA A 139 2.44 -6.59 -16.71
N LEU A 140 3.25 -6.50 -15.62
CA LEU A 140 4.09 -7.59 -15.16
C LEU A 140 3.30 -8.83 -14.75
N GLY A 141 2.24 -8.65 -13.95
CA GLY A 141 1.42 -9.76 -13.46
C GLY A 141 0.54 -10.41 -14.55
N MET A 142 0.44 -9.80 -15.72
CA MET A 142 -0.25 -10.34 -16.89
C MET A 142 0.73 -10.89 -17.94
N ASP A 143 2.02 -10.95 -17.63
CA ASP A 143 3.10 -11.33 -18.56
C ASP A 143 3.16 -10.49 -19.85
N TRP A 144 2.58 -9.28 -19.83
CA TRP A 144 2.65 -8.31 -20.93
C TRP A 144 3.96 -7.50 -20.91
N LEU A 145 4.68 -7.57 -19.80
CA LEU A 145 5.99 -6.99 -19.57
C LEU A 145 6.89 -8.07 -18.99
N LEU A 146 7.88 -8.51 -19.73
CA LEU A 146 8.75 -9.65 -19.36
C LEU A 146 9.69 -9.34 -18.18
N LYS A 147 10.06 -8.06 -18.02
CA LYS A 147 10.91 -7.59 -16.92
C LYS A 147 10.46 -6.20 -16.47
N PRO A 148 10.68 -5.82 -15.20
CA PRO A 148 10.34 -4.50 -14.74
C PRO A 148 11.03 -3.39 -15.56
N VAL A 149 10.29 -2.37 -15.98
CA VAL A 149 10.87 -1.14 -16.57
C VAL A 149 11.75 -0.45 -15.52
N ILE A 150 11.23 -0.27 -14.31
CA ILE A 150 11.99 0.21 -13.15
C ILE A 150 11.94 -0.88 -12.08
N PRO A 151 13.10 -1.42 -11.63
CA PRO A 151 13.16 -2.38 -10.54
C PRO A 151 12.52 -1.84 -9.26
N ARG A 152 11.93 -2.74 -8.45
CA ARG A 152 11.21 -2.36 -7.23
C ARG A 152 12.02 -1.48 -6.27
N LEU A 153 13.32 -1.73 -6.14
CA LEU A 153 14.20 -0.98 -5.24
C LEU A 153 14.54 0.41 -5.79
N GLN A 154 14.56 0.57 -7.12
CA GLN A 154 14.87 1.83 -7.80
C GLN A 154 13.61 2.68 -8.06
N TRP A 155 12.40 2.14 -7.80
CA TRP A 155 11.17 2.89 -8.00
C TRP A 155 11.14 4.14 -7.10
N PRO A 156 10.93 5.36 -7.66
CA PRO A 156 10.91 6.59 -6.87
C PRO A 156 9.90 6.52 -5.72
N LYS A 157 10.35 6.81 -4.51
CA LYS A 157 9.48 6.78 -3.33
C LYS A 157 8.53 7.99 -3.36
N PRO A 158 7.20 7.78 -3.30
CA PRO A 158 6.26 8.90 -3.25
C PRO A 158 6.40 9.66 -1.92
N ILE A 159 6.57 10.97 -2.01
CA ILE A 159 6.69 11.86 -0.84
C ILE A 159 5.30 12.35 -0.47
N PHE A 160 4.73 11.80 0.61
CA PHE A 160 3.42 12.22 1.10
C PHE A 160 3.54 13.47 1.96
N LYS A 161 2.63 14.43 1.74
CA LYS A 161 2.51 15.57 2.66
C LYS A 161 2.21 15.07 4.07
N PRO A 162 2.93 15.56 5.09
CA PRO A 162 2.71 15.13 6.46
C PRO A 162 1.31 15.51 6.92
N LYS A 163 0.62 14.56 7.55
CA LYS A 163 -0.67 14.80 8.19
C LYS A 163 -0.44 15.03 9.68
N ARG A 164 -1.20 15.93 10.30
CA ARG A 164 -1.12 16.20 11.73
C ARG A 164 -2.46 16.04 12.44
N ALA A 165 -2.39 15.85 13.72
CA ALA A 165 -3.53 15.94 14.62
C ALA A 165 -4.05 17.39 14.69
N ILE A 166 -5.33 17.55 15.01
CA ILE A 166 -5.87 18.81 15.50
C ILE A 166 -5.57 18.90 17.00
N THR A 167 -5.11 20.06 17.47
CA THR A 167 -4.84 20.28 18.89
C THR A 167 -6.14 20.55 19.66
N ALA A 168 -6.11 20.45 20.99
CA ALA A 168 -7.26 20.77 21.84
C ALA A 168 -7.70 22.24 21.69
N ALA A 169 -6.73 23.17 21.62
CA ALA A 169 -7.02 24.59 21.42
C ALA A 169 -7.66 24.86 20.04
N GLU A 170 -7.15 24.24 18.98
CA GLU A 170 -7.74 24.35 17.65
C GLU A 170 -9.15 23.75 17.59
N HIS A 171 -9.37 22.60 18.25
CA HIS A 171 -10.70 22.01 18.37
C HIS A 171 -11.66 22.95 19.08
N ALA A 172 -11.27 23.48 20.25
CA ALA A 172 -12.10 24.44 20.99
C ALA A 172 -12.44 25.68 20.16
N ALA A 173 -11.48 26.22 19.40
CA ALA A 173 -11.71 27.35 18.49
C ALA A 173 -12.70 27.01 17.37
N VAL A 174 -12.63 25.79 16.80
CA VAL A 174 -13.61 25.33 15.80
C VAL A 174 -15.01 25.22 16.42
N ILE A 175 -15.12 24.63 17.61
CA ILE A 175 -16.41 24.46 18.31
C ILE A 175 -17.04 25.78 18.68
N SER A 176 -16.26 26.74 19.21
CA SER A 176 -16.79 28.06 19.63
C SER A 176 -17.29 28.87 18.45
N ARG A 177 -16.68 28.72 17.27
CA ARG A 177 -17.08 29.45 16.05
C ARG A 177 -18.21 28.76 15.27
N GLU A 178 -18.42 27.45 15.44
CA GLU A 178 -19.45 26.74 14.69
C GLU A 178 -20.85 27.05 15.21
N THR A 179 -21.64 27.72 14.39
CA THR A 179 -23.01 28.13 14.72
C THR A 179 -24.04 27.04 14.45
N ASN A 180 -23.75 26.15 13.49
CA ASN A 180 -24.67 25.05 13.20
C ASN A 180 -24.56 23.96 14.28
N PRO A 181 -25.61 23.66 15.02
CA PRO A 181 -25.58 22.73 16.15
C PRO A 181 -25.25 21.30 15.70
N GLU A 182 -25.72 20.89 14.51
CA GLU A 182 -25.41 19.53 14.01
C GLU A 182 -23.93 19.36 13.69
N ARG A 183 -23.30 20.35 13.04
CA ARG A 183 -21.86 20.31 12.76
C ARG A 183 -21.02 20.40 14.02
N ARG A 184 -21.41 21.25 14.96
CA ARG A 184 -20.73 21.39 16.25
C ARG A 184 -20.70 20.06 17.00
N ASP A 185 -21.85 19.41 17.13
CA ASP A 185 -21.94 18.11 17.79
C ASP A 185 -21.23 17.01 17.03
N PHE A 186 -21.24 17.08 15.69
CA PHE A 186 -20.47 16.17 14.85
C PHE A 186 -18.96 16.27 15.09
N TYR A 187 -18.42 17.49 15.18
CA TYR A 187 -16.99 17.67 15.46
C TYR A 187 -16.63 17.23 16.89
N GLN A 188 -17.49 17.46 17.86
CA GLN A 188 -17.33 16.95 19.22
C GLN A 188 -17.33 15.42 19.23
N LEU A 189 -18.25 14.77 18.54
CA LEU A 189 -18.28 13.31 18.43
C LEU A 189 -16.99 12.78 17.80
N LEU A 190 -16.48 13.40 16.72
CA LEU A 190 -15.22 13.02 16.11
C LEU A 190 -14.04 13.16 17.07
N TRP A 191 -14.01 14.20 17.90
CA TRP A 191 -12.98 14.44 18.90
C TRP A 191 -12.96 13.35 19.97
N HIS A 192 -14.11 12.97 20.49
CA HIS A 192 -14.21 12.00 21.57
C HIS A 192 -14.09 10.54 21.12
N THR A 193 -14.49 10.21 19.90
CA THR A 193 -14.52 8.82 19.40
C THR A 193 -13.41 8.48 18.42
N GLY A 194 -12.75 9.46 17.81
CA GLY A 194 -11.81 9.22 16.71
C GLY A 194 -12.47 8.60 15.48
N ALA A 195 -13.78 8.63 15.37
CA ALA A 195 -14.52 8.05 14.26
C ALA A 195 -14.12 8.63 12.90
N ALA A 196 -14.19 7.85 11.84
CA ALA A 196 -14.03 8.40 10.50
C ALA A 196 -15.29 9.20 10.14
N GLN A 197 -15.12 10.35 9.47
CA GLN A 197 -16.23 11.27 9.15
C GLN A 197 -17.44 10.60 8.48
N THR A 198 -17.19 9.62 7.62
CA THR A 198 -18.30 8.92 6.95
C THR A 198 -19.02 7.99 7.91
N ASP A 199 -18.27 7.28 8.75
CA ASP A 199 -18.86 6.34 9.70
C ASP A 199 -19.69 7.11 10.74
N ALA A 200 -19.16 8.21 11.29
CA ALA A 200 -19.89 9.08 12.23
C ALA A 200 -21.14 9.71 11.61
N ALA A 201 -21.07 10.19 10.35
CA ALA A 201 -22.23 10.78 9.67
C ALA A 201 -23.36 9.76 9.38
N TYR A 202 -23.05 8.48 9.42
CA TYR A 202 -24.05 7.42 9.20
C TYR A 202 -24.51 6.73 10.49
N LEU A 203 -24.06 7.19 11.66
CA LEU A 203 -24.59 6.70 12.93
C LEU A 203 -26.07 7.05 13.06
N SER A 204 -26.80 6.13 13.64
CA SER A 204 -28.23 6.24 13.95
C SER A 204 -28.45 6.07 15.45
N ALA A 205 -29.56 6.53 15.96
CA ALA A 205 -29.94 6.37 17.36
C ALA A 205 -30.01 4.89 17.78
N GLU A 206 -30.37 4.03 16.83
CA GLU A 206 -30.45 2.57 17.01
C GLU A 206 -29.05 1.91 17.21
N ASP A 207 -27.98 2.61 16.85
CA ASP A 207 -26.60 2.17 17.12
C ASP A 207 -26.18 2.46 18.57
N ILE A 208 -27.00 3.14 19.38
CA ILE A 208 -26.71 3.57 20.74
C ILE A 208 -27.45 2.69 21.73
N ASN A 209 -26.72 2.05 22.62
CA ASN A 209 -27.28 1.41 23.80
C ASN A 209 -27.03 2.27 25.04
N TRP A 210 -28.08 2.91 25.53
CA TRP A 210 -28.02 3.83 26.67
C TRP A 210 -27.75 3.11 28.00
N ASP A 211 -28.30 1.92 28.19
CA ASP A 211 -28.15 1.14 29.43
C ASP A 211 -26.70 0.71 29.63
N GLN A 212 -26.07 0.24 28.56
CA GLN A 212 -24.66 -0.16 28.57
C GLN A 212 -23.70 1.00 28.28
N ARG A 213 -24.21 2.16 27.92
CA ARG A 213 -23.44 3.33 27.42
C ARG A 213 -22.47 2.94 26.30
N THR A 214 -22.97 2.24 25.27
CA THR A 214 -22.17 1.78 24.15
C THR A 214 -22.69 2.27 22.81
N ILE A 215 -21.77 2.55 21.89
CA ILE A 215 -22.06 2.81 20.48
C ILE A 215 -21.62 1.58 19.70
N CYS A 216 -22.54 1.02 18.92
CA CYS A 216 -22.22 -0.07 17.98
C CYS A 216 -21.63 0.53 16.69
N TYR A 217 -20.30 0.49 16.59
CA TYR A 217 -19.58 1.19 15.55
C TYR A 217 -19.16 0.25 14.43
N SER A 218 -19.81 0.38 13.27
CA SER A 218 -19.48 -0.41 12.07
C SER A 218 -18.74 0.43 11.03
N ARG A 219 -17.53 0.02 10.62
CA ARG A 219 -16.81 0.70 9.54
C ARG A 219 -17.41 0.39 8.19
N LYS A 220 -18.08 1.39 7.58
CA LYS A 220 -18.72 1.28 6.27
C LYS A 220 -17.76 0.79 5.18
N LYS A 221 -16.52 1.26 5.21
CA LYS A 221 -15.47 0.85 4.25
C LYS A 221 -15.11 -0.65 4.33
N LEU A 222 -15.28 -1.28 5.47
CA LEU A 222 -14.98 -2.71 5.66
C LEU A 222 -16.16 -3.57 5.27
N LYS A 223 -17.39 -3.14 5.52
CA LYS A 223 -18.62 -3.82 5.05
C LYS A 223 -18.62 -4.03 3.54
N SER A 224 -18.20 -3.04 2.77
CA SER A 224 -18.15 -3.12 1.29
C SER A 224 -17.11 -4.12 0.75
N ARG A 225 -16.23 -4.67 1.59
CA ARG A 225 -15.20 -5.65 1.21
C ARG A 225 -15.57 -7.10 1.56
N GLY A 226 -16.80 -7.35 1.97
CA GLY A 226 -17.25 -8.69 2.36
C GLY A 226 -16.57 -9.26 3.61
N SER A 227 -15.88 -8.42 4.39
CA SER A 227 -15.21 -8.90 5.61
C SER A 227 -16.23 -9.04 6.74
N ASN A 228 -16.27 -10.22 7.34
CA ASN A 228 -17.04 -10.57 8.54
C ASN A 228 -16.47 -9.88 9.82
N ILE A 229 -16.11 -8.59 9.71
CA ILE A 229 -15.55 -7.85 10.85
C ILE A 229 -16.70 -7.47 11.77
N ARG A 230 -16.63 -7.96 13.00
CA ARG A 230 -17.59 -7.59 14.04
C ARG A 230 -17.53 -6.07 14.28
N PRO A 231 -18.68 -5.41 14.48
CA PRO A 231 -18.71 -4.03 14.90
C PRO A 231 -17.92 -3.84 16.19
N ALA A 232 -17.23 -2.73 16.33
CA ALA A 232 -16.66 -2.36 17.62
C ALA A 232 -17.76 -1.81 18.51
N LEU A 233 -17.81 -2.31 19.73
CA LEU A 233 -18.64 -1.72 20.81
C LEU A 233 -17.76 -0.74 21.57
N ILE A 234 -18.06 0.56 21.44
CA ILE A 234 -17.28 1.62 22.08
C ILE A 234 -18.10 2.19 23.23
N ARG A 235 -17.59 2.01 24.43
CA ARG A 235 -18.19 2.65 25.61
C ARG A 235 -17.96 4.14 25.56
N PHE A 236 -18.99 4.94 25.87
CA PHE A 236 -18.90 6.39 25.88
C PHE A 236 -19.07 6.96 27.31
N GLY A 237 -18.39 8.08 27.56
CA GLY A 237 -18.49 8.85 28.80
C GLY A 237 -19.51 9.99 28.71
N GLU A 238 -19.53 10.86 29.73
CA GLU A 238 -20.51 11.94 29.86
C GLU A 238 -20.44 12.94 28.70
N GLU A 239 -19.25 13.32 28.25
CA GLU A 239 -19.07 14.28 27.16
C GLU A 239 -19.78 13.83 25.87
N VAL A 240 -19.65 12.53 25.54
CA VAL A 240 -20.34 11.94 24.39
C VAL A 240 -21.82 11.77 24.66
N ALA A 241 -22.22 11.42 25.89
CA ALA A 241 -23.63 11.34 26.29
C ALA A 241 -24.35 12.67 26.09
N GLU A 242 -23.75 13.79 26.51
CA GLU A 242 -24.30 15.12 26.28
C GLU A 242 -24.46 15.47 24.80
N VAL A 243 -23.48 15.08 23.96
CA VAL A 243 -23.60 15.23 22.49
C VAL A 243 -24.80 14.42 21.97
N LEU A 244 -24.90 13.15 22.38
CA LEU A 244 -25.95 12.24 21.90
C LEU A 244 -27.34 12.62 22.34
N LYS A 245 -27.51 13.15 23.56
CA LYS A 245 -28.80 13.67 24.07
C LYS A 245 -29.36 14.80 23.21
N ARG A 246 -28.49 15.64 22.63
CA ARG A 246 -28.90 16.75 21.75
C ARG A 246 -29.26 16.30 20.34
N ARG A 247 -29.04 15.04 20.00
CA ARG A 247 -29.30 14.49 18.65
C ARG A 247 -30.63 13.75 18.60
N PRO A 248 -31.20 13.51 17.41
CA PRO A 248 -32.42 12.73 17.26
C PRO A 248 -32.35 11.39 17.99
N GLN A 249 -33.41 11.06 18.73
CA GLN A 249 -33.49 9.79 19.48
C GLN A 249 -34.04 8.63 18.65
N LYS A 250 -34.37 8.86 17.37
CA LYS A 250 -34.76 7.87 16.36
C LYS A 250 -34.15 8.22 15.03
N GLY A 251 -33.69 7.22 14.29
CA GLY A 251 -33.08 7.38 12.96
C GLY A 251 -31.70 8.06 12.98
N PRO A 252 -31.30 8.76 11.92
CA PRO A 252 -29.95 9.33 11.79
C PRO A 252 -29.63 10.35 12.86
N LEU A 253 -28.48 10.24 13.52
CA LEU A 253 -28.00 11.24 14.49
C LEU A 253 -27.65 12.57 13.81
N PHE A 254 -27.20 12.54 12.57
CA PHE A 254 -26.79 13.70 11.78
C PHE A 254 -27.55 13.71 10.44
N PRO A 255 -28.86 14.06 10.44
CA PRO A 255 -29.71 13.96 9.24
C PRO A 255 -29.17 14.76 8.05
N TYR A 256 -28.75 15.99 8.25
CA TYR A 256 -28.20 16.84 7.19
C TYR A 256 -26.83 16.33 6.74
N LEU A 257 -25.89 16.12 7.67
CA LEU A 257 -24.52 15.69 7.33
C LEU A 257 -24.47 14.30 6.65
N ARG A 258 -25.46 13.45 6.91
CA ARG A 258 -25.61 12.16 6.23
C ARG A 258 -25.86 12.31 4.74
N THR A 259 -26.58 13.34 4.31
CA THR A 259 -26.85 13.61 2.88
C THR A 259 -25.69 14.30 2.16
N VAL A 260 -24.86 15.05 2.89
CA VAL A 260 -23.71 15.77 2.35
C VAL A 260 -22.60 14.79 1.93
N ARG A 261 -22.01 14.99 0.76
CA ARG A 261 -20.90 14.15 0.30
C ARG A 261 -19.67 14.29 1.21
N PRO A 262 -18.87 13.22 1.38
CA PRO A 262 -17.66 13.29 2.22
C PRO A 262 -16.67 14.38 1.80
N GLY A 263 -16.56 14.65 0.49
CA GLY A 263 -15.71 15.72 -0.04
C GLY A 263 -16.20 17.11 0.36
N ASP A 264 -17.51 17.33 0.31
CA ASP A 264 -18.11 18.62 0.62
C ASP A 264 -18.03 18.89 2.12
N ARG A 265 -18.30 17.91 2.98
CA ARG A 265 -18.03 18.00 4.43
C ARG A 265 -16.57 18.39 4.73
N ALA A 266 -15.63 17.79 3.99
CA ALA A 266 -14.21 18.10 4.17
C ALA A 266 -13.88 19.53 3.71
N THR A 267 -14.49 20.00 2.64
CA THR A 267 -14.33 21.37 2.11
C THR A 267 -14.90 22.39 3.08
N GLU A 268 -16.11 22.15 3.60
CA GLU A 268 -16.72 23.01 4.61
C GLU A 268 -15.87 23.13 5.88
N PHE A 269 -15.35 21.99 6.37
CA PHE A 269 -14.45 21.99 7.53
C PHE A 269 -13.15 22.76 7.24
N LYS A 270 -12.60 22.61 6.05
CA LYS A 270 -11.39 23.34 5.62
C LYS A 270 -11.63 24.84 5.63
N GLN A 271 -12.76 25.31 5.10
CA GLN A 271 -13.13 26.75 5.11
C GLN A 271 -13.21 27.30 6.55
N ARG A 272 -13.74 26.52 7.51
CA ARG A 272 -13.77 26.91 8.91
C ARG A 272 -12.38 27.02 9.52
N CYS A 273 -11.52 26.05 9.24
CA CYS A 273 -10.14 26.09 9.68
C CYS A 273 -9.37 27.29 9.07
N GLU A 274 -9.57 27.57 7.78
CA GLU A 274 -8.96 28.73 7.10
C GLU A 274 -9.41 30.05 7.73
N GLY A 275 -10.69 30.21 8.03
CA GLY A 275 -11.23 31.38 8.73
C GLY A 275 -10.71 31.55 10.17
N LEU A 276 -10.15 30.51 10.77
CA LEU A 276 -9.46 30.51 12.07
C LEU A 276 -7.94 30.52 11.93
N LYS A 277 -7.41 30.64 10.71
CA LYS A 277 -5.96 30.56 10.38
C LYS A 277 -5.32 29.22 10.79
N ILE A 278 -6.11 28.16 10.95
CA ILE A 278 -5.66 26.80 11.26
C ILE A 278 -5.22 26.12 9.98
N LYS A 279 -3.92 25.76 9.85
CA LYS A 279 -3.34 25.15 8.65
C LYS A 279 -3.03 23.66 8.86
N GLY A 280 -3.09 22.86 7.77
CA GLY A 280 -2.69 21.46 7.76
C GLY A 280 -3.64 20.50 8.49
N VAL A 281 -4.84 20.94 8.85
CA VAL A 281 -5.88 20.18 9.54
C VAL A 281 -7.00 19.81 8.58
N THR A 282 -7.53 18.61 8.73
CA THR A 282 -8.67 18.06 7.98
C THR A 282 -9.60 17.33 8.95
N LEU A 283 -10.81 16.95 8.53
CA LEU A 283 -11.69 16.09 9.36
C LEU A 283 -10.99 14.78 9.79
N HIS A 284 -10.03 14.30 9.00
CA HIS A 284 -9.26 13.13 9.39
C HIS A 284 -8.24 13.38 10.51
N SER A 285 -7.92 14.65 10.78
CA SER A 285 -7.02 15.06 11.86
C SER A 285 -7.59 14.76 13.25
N TYR A 286 -8.91 14.69 13.40
CA TYR A 286 -9.55 14.23 14.64
C TYR A 286 -9.15 12.80 15.00
N ARG A 287 -8.98 11.97 14.00
CA ARG A 287 -8.59 10.58 14.19
C ARG A 287 -7.13 10.45 14.62
N TYR A 288 -6.25 11.33 14.10
CA TYR A 288 -4.87 11.44 14.59
C TYR A 288 -4.86 11.96 16.03
N ALA A 289 -5.62 13.01 16.34
CA ALA A 289 -5.72 13.58 17.67
C ALA A 289 -6.19 12.55 18.71
N TRP A 290 -7.18 11.75 18.38
CA TRP A 290 -7.67 10.68 19.25
C TRP A 290 -6.59 9.61 19.48
N ALA A 291 -5.89 9.16 18.42
CA ALA A 291 -4.86 8.15 18.52
C ALA A 291 -3.64 8.63 19.34
N GLU A 292 -3.24 9.90 19.15
CA GLU A 292 -2.15 10.52 19.91
C GLU A 292 -2.53 10.68 21.38
N ARG A 293 -3.75 11.12 21.70
CA ARG A 293 -4.24 11.20 23.08
C ARG A 293 -4.33 9.84 23.75
N ALA A 294 -4.84 8.83 23.04
CA ALA A 294 -4.90 7.47 23.53
C ALA A 294 -3.50 6.93 23.91
N LEU A 295 -2.50 7.19 23.06
CA LEU A 295 -1.13 6.79 23.35
C LEU A 295 -0.56 7.56 24.57
N LYS A 296 -0.76 8.89 24.62
CA LYS A 296 -0.27 9.75 25.72
C LYS A 296 -0.83 9.35 27.10
N CYS A 297 -2.10 8.95 27.17
CA CYS A 297 -2.72 8.53 28.42
C CYS A 297 -2.55 7.04 28.75
N GLY A 298 -1.72 6.31 27.96
CA GLY A 298 -1.49 4.88 28.22
C GLY A 298 -2.70 3.99 27.89
N TYR A 299 -3.63 4.45 27.05
CA TYR A 299 -4.79 3.65 26.65
C TYR A 299 -4.32 2.38 25.90
N PRO A 300 -4.78 1.17 26.27
CA PRO A 300 -4.29 -0.06 25.69
C PRO A 300 -4.38 -0.07 24.16
N GLU A 301 -3.25 -0.34 23.48
CA GLU A 301 -3.14 -0.30 22.03
C GLU A 301 -4.21 -1.18 21.34
N ARG A 302 -4.49 -2.35 21.89
CA ARG A 302 -5.52 -3.26 21.36
C ARG A 302 -6.88 -2.60 21.31
N PHE A 303 -7.28 -1.89 22.36
CA PHE A 303 -8.56 -1.19 22.40
C PHE A 303 -8.57 0.01 21.45
N ALA A 304 -7.44 0.74 21.38
CA ALA A 304 -7.29 1.84 20.43
C ALA A 304 -7.39 1.37 18.97
N GLN A 305 -6.80 0.22 18.64
CA GLN A 305 -6.94 -0.39 17.32
C GLN A 305 -8.41 -0.75 17.00
N GLN A 306 -9.11 -1.35 17.95
CA GLN A 306 -10.53 -1.72 17.80
C GLN A 306 -11.41 -0.47 17.62
N ALA A 307 -11.27 0.52 18.50
CA ALA A 307 -12.02 1.76 18.43
C ALA A 307 -11.86 2.49 17.11
N LEU A 308 -10.62 2.53 16.60
CA LEU A 308 -10.34 3.11 15.30
C LEU A 308 -10.59 2.13 14.13
N GLY A 309 -10.88 0.85 14.38
CA GLY A 309 -11.03 -0.20 13.36
C GLY A 309 -9.78 -0.34 12.49
N HIS A 310 -8.60 -0.35 13.08
CA HIS A 310 -7.34 -0.59 12.40
C HIS A 310 -7.04 -2.10 12.38
N ASN A 311 -6.70 -2.62 11.20
CA ASN A 311 -6.48 -4.06 11.02
C ASN A 311 -5.06 -4.51 11.38
N SER A 312 -4.13 -3.58 11.66
CA SER A 312 -2.76 -3.90 12.03
C SER A 312 -2.14 -2.85 12.93
N LYS A 313 -1.16 -3.26 13.74
CA LYS A 313 -0.34 -2.37 14.58
C LYS A 313 0.38 -1.29 13.76
N ALA A 314 0.94 -1.65 12.60
CA ALA A 314 1.62 -0.71 11.72
C ALA A 314 0.69 0.43 11.23
N VAL A 315 -0.56 0.10 10.89
CA VAL A 315 -1.56 1.12 10.55
C VAL A 315 -1.88 1.99 11.76
N HIS A 316 -2.06 1.41 12.94
CA HIS A 316 -2.35 2.17 14.16
C HIS A 316 -1.18 3.10 14.53
N TYR A 317 0.03 2.57 14.53
CA TYR A 317 1.25 3.35 14.78
C TYR A 317 1.38 4.57 13.86
N ALA A 318 1.02 4.46 12.59
CA ALA A 318 1.04 5.59 11.66
C ALA A 318 0.15 6.76 12.10
N TYR A 319 -0.88 6.52 12.93
CA TYR A 319 -1.74 7.57 13.49
C TYR A 319 -1.23 8.15 14.80
N SER A 320 -0.53 7.37 15.62
CA SER A 320 -0.07 7.77 16.94
C SER A 320 1.42 8.19 17.00
N LYS A 321 2.20 7.92 15.96
CA LYS A 321 3.67 8.10 15.93
C LYS A 321 4.18 9.51 16.22
N ARG A 322 3.32 10.53 16.23
CA ARG A 322 3.68 11.93 16.56
C ARG A 322 3.35 12.30 18.00
N ALA A 323 2.74 11.39 18.77
CA ALA A 323 2.54 11.63 20.17
C ALA A 323 3.91 11.68 20.87
N GLU A 324 4.17 12.77 21.55
CA GLU A 324 5.29 12.85 22.49
C GLU A 324 4.90 12.07 23.74
N VAL A 325 5.61 10.99 24.00
CA VAL A 325 5.41 10.15 25.20
C VAL A 325 6.68 10.26 26.03
N THR A 326 6.53 10.70 27.27
CA THR A 326 7.64 10.64 28.24
C THR A 326 7.82 9.17 28.64
N VAL A 327 8.96 8.61 28.31
CA VAL A 327 9.31 7.26 28.73
C VAL A 327 9.73 7.32 30.21
N PRO A 328 9.03 6.62 31.12
CA PRO A 328 9.42 6.59 32.53
C PRO A 328 10.79 5.94 32.66
N SER A 329 11.54 6.31 33.71
CA SER A 329 12.82 5.65 34.00
C SER A 329 12.57 4.18 34.34
N LEU A 330 13.47 3.30 33.89
CA LEU A 330 13.38 1.88 34.22
C LEU A 330 13.38 1.66 35.73
N GLU A 331 14.17 2.43 36.44
CA GLU A 331 14.27 2.36 37.92
C GLU A 331 12.92 2.65 38.60
N GLU A 332 12.21 3.71 38.16
CA GLU A 332 10.88 4.03 38.69
C GLU A 332 9.85 2.94 38.35
N TRP A 333 9.95 2.37 37.17
CA TRP A 333 9.07 1.28 36.74
C TRP A 333 9.33 -0.01 37.53
N GLU A 334 10.60 -0.35 37.79
CA GLU A 334 10.96 -1.48 38.63
C GLU A 334 10.52 -1.31 40.10
N LYS A 335 10.60 -0.10 40.64
CA LYS A 335 10.08 0.20 41.98
C LYS A 335 8.55 0.01 42.03
N GLN A 336 7.83 0.51 41.04
CA GLN A 336 6.37 0.31 40.94
C GLN A 336 6.01 -1.18 40.80
N TRP A 337 6.78 -1.92 40.00
CA TRP A 337 6.57 -3.36 39.80
C TRP A 337 6.82 -4.16 41.06
N LYS A 338 7.89 -3.86 41.81
CA LYS A 338 8.19 -4.49 43.09
C LYS A 338 7.11 -4.20 44.14
N ASN A 339 6.55 -3.02 44.13
CA ASN A 339 5.51 -2.62 45.10
C ASN A 339 4.11 -3.12 44.74
N ASN A 340 3.87 -3.58 43.49
CA ASN A 340 2.60 -4.11 43.04
C ASN A 340 2.79 -5.40 42.21
N PRO A 341 3.15 -6.52 42.87
CA PRO A 341 3.46 -7.79 42.20
C PRO A 341 2.28 -8.40 41.43
N GLN A 342 1.04 -7.99 41.74
CA GLN A 342 -0.17 -8.53 41.10
C GLN A 342 -0.55 -7.82 39.77
N ALA A 343 0.10 -6.73 39.41
CA ALA A 343 -0.32 -5.91 38.29
C ALA A 343 0.05 -6.51 36.91
N ARG A 344 0.97 -7.48 36.82
CA ARG A 344 1.25 -8.26 35.59
C ARG A 344 1.80 -9.64 35.94
N PRO A 345 1.30 -10.70 35.27
CA PRO A 345 2.02 -11.99 35.36
C PRO A 345 3.44 -11.81 34.81
N ALA A 346 4.43 -12.23 35.57
CA ALA A 346 5.81 -12.27 35.10
C ALA A 346 5.85 -12.99 33.74
N PRO A 347 6.61 -12.50 32.74
CA PRO A 347 6.80 -13.24 31.51
C PRO A 347 7.36 -14.60 31.91
N LYS A 348 6.66 -15.69 31.60
CA LYS A 348 7.21 -17.03 31.74
C LYS A 348 8.41 -17.10 30.81
N ILE A 349 9.60 -16.93 31.35
CA ILE A 349 10.84 -17.27 30.65
C ILE A 349 10.82 -18.79 30.59
N VAL A 350 10.34 -19.33 29.49
CA VAL A 350 10.56 -20.72 29.17
C VAL A 350 12.02 -20.78 28.78
N ALA A 351 12.85 -21.32 29.67
CA ALA A 351 14.21 -21.66 29.33
C ALA A 351 14.13 -22.67 28.17
N VAL A 352 14.47 -22.25 26.98
CA VAL A 352 14.60 -23.16 25.84
C VAL A 352 15.92 -23.88 26.06
N ASP A 353 15.85 -25.14 26.49
CA ASP A 353 17.02 -25.99 26.56
C ASP A 353 17.48 -26.34 25.15
N PHE A 354 18.48 -25.60 24.66
CA PHE A 354 19.05 -25.81 23.34
C PHE A 354 19.74 -27.17 23.16
N GLN A 355 19.99 -27.93 24.23
CA GLN A 355 20.60 -29.26 24.13
C GLN A 355 19.60 -30.31 23.65
N SER A 356 18.29 -30.14 23.84
CA SER A 356 17.27 -31.07 23.38
C SER A 356 16.95 -30.97 21.89
N VAL A 357 17.36 -29.88 21.21
CA VAL A 357 17.08 -29.68 19.78
C VAL A 357 18.08 -30.41 18.87
N GLN A 358 19.23 -30.84 19.42
CA GLN A 358 20.27 -31.53 18.61
C GLN A 358 20.09 -33.05 18.54
N GLN A 359 19.06 -33.62 19.18
CA GLN A 359 18.84 -35.08 19.21
C GLN A 359 17.52 -35.53 18.54
N ALA A 360 16.98 -34.75 17.62
CA ALA A 360 15.92 -35.26 16.75
C ALA A 360 16.56 -36.22 15.72
N PRO A 361 16.17 -37.49 15.65
CA PRO A 361 16.72 -38.41 14.68
C PRO A 361 16.31 -37.97 13.28
N ALA A 362 17.28 -37.97 12.37
CA ALA A 362 17.05 -37.70 10.94
C ALA A 362 16.02 -38.73 10.42
N GLU A 363 14.81 -38.27 10.09
CA GLU A 363 13.87 -39.08 9.35
C GLU A 363 14.49 -39.47 8.01
N ARG A 364 14.61 -40.79 7.81
CA ARG A 364 15.04 -41.36 6.51
C ARG A 364 14.00 -40.96 5.46
N VAL A 365 14.42 -40.22 4.47
CA VAL A 365 13.68 -40.02 3.23
C VAL A 365 13.66 -41.36 2.51
N ASP A 366 12.54 -42.09 2.56
CA ASP A 366 12.29 -43.24 1.73
C ASP A 366 12.18 -42.79 0.26
N GLN A 367 13.04 -43.38 -0.58
CA GLN A 367 12.98 -43.24 -2.03
C GLN A 367 11.70 -43.96 -2.56
N PRO A 368 11.03 -43.41 -3.57
CA PRO A 368 9.92 -44.10 -4.21
C PRO A 368 10.41 -45.23 -5.08
N GLY A 369 10.17 -46.45 -4.62
CA GLY A 369 10.35 -47.69 -5.39
C GLY A 369 9.30 -47.80 -6.49
N SER A 370 9.79 -48.16 -7.65
CA SER A 370 9.09 -48.53 -8.88
C SER A 370 8.13 -49.69 -8.76
N ALA A 371 7.09 -49.65 -9.59
CA ALA A 371 6.49 -50.76 -10.34
C ALA A 371 4.98 -50.86 -10.24
N VAL A 372 4.36 -50.61 -11.38
CA VAL A 372 3.03 -51.06 -11.83
C VAL A 372 3.00 -52.58 -11.88
N PRO A 373 1.81 -53.25 -11.68
CA PRO A 373 1.18 -53.76 -12.87
C PRO A 373 -0.37 -53.55 -12.99
N VAL A 374 -0.76 -53.51 -14.22
CA VAL A 374 -2.07 -53.61 -14.85
C VAL A 374 -2.88 -54.84 -14.42
N GLY A 375 -4.21 -54.67 -14.33
CA GLY A 375 -5.15 -55.82 -14.25
C GLY A 375 -6.60 -55.37 -14.05
N ALA A 376 -7.28 -55.21 -15.12
CA ALA A 376 -8.66 -55.52 -15.48
C ALA A 376 -9.69 -55.85 -14.34
N SER A 377 -10.76 -55.11 -14.25
CA SER A 377 -12.16 -55.51 -14.52
C SER A 377 -13.05 -54.28 -14.43
#